data_3db7cccfca57bd7cdf7ed75ca2faf2dc
#
_entry.id   3db7cccfca57bd7cdf7ed75ca2faf2dc
#
_cell.length_a   1.000
_cell.length_b   1.000
_cell.length_c   1.000
_cell.angle_alpha   90.00
_cell.angle_beta   90.00
_cell.angle_gamma   90.00
#
_symmetry.space_group_name_H-M   'P 1'
#
loop_
_entity.id
_entity.type
_entity.pdbx_description
1 polymer ?
#
loop_
_entity_poly.entity_id
_entity_poly.type
_entity_poly.pdbx_seq_one_letter_code
_entity_poly.pdbx_strand_id
1 'polypeptide(L)'
;EVDAKAAREICKRLGLKHKVYTISENDLDYENIEAVRAILEWNTGGIVPINRNDVRKRAFFSNIDDFDIEVKSWASEIGRAYYSKRFAGRKKFGKKPTPRNCTTLYKFFLNNRKLVRETDKVFKEYLDKYFEQAKKDAIEWQEQFFWEYRVPSWNGLVITGEHRYSFDITIPYNNRKLLAILLSAPLESRLDDDIYKKIRKSMNPEIDAVGISITNLKHTKNRGIAENIYYTIHSKILF
;
A
#
# COMPACT_ATOMS: atom_id res chain seq x y z
N GLU A 1 9.24 10.31 12.98
CA GLU A 1 10.00 10.24 14.26
C GLU A 1 9.75 8.94 15.03
N VAL A 2 8.50 8.47 15.15
CA VAL A 2 8.14 7.22 15.87
C VAL A 2 8.72 5.99 15.16
N ASP A 3 8.61 5.93 13.83
CA ASP A 3 9.14 4.84 13.02
C ASP A 3 10.65 4.72 13.13
N ALA A 4 11.38 5.85 13.10
CA ALA A 4 12.82 5.88 13.25
C ALA A 4 13.28 5.38 14.64
N LYS A 5 12.52 5.69 15.71
CA LYS A 5 12.78 5.18 17.06
C LYS A 5 12.55 3.67 17.12
N ALA A 6 11.44 3.18 16.56
CA ALA A 6 11.14 1.75 16.51
C ALA A 6 12.21 0.99 15.71
N ALA A 7 12.59 1.48 14.55
CA ALA A 7 13.65 0.88 13.72
C ALA A 7 14.99 0.80 14.47
N ARG A 8 15.37 1.88 15.16
CA ARG A 8 16.60 1.90 15.97
C ARG A 8 16.58 0.84 17.05
N GLU A 9 15.48 0.72 17.79
CA GLU A 9 15.35 -0.27 18.86
C GLU A 9 15.37 -1.70 18.33
N ILE A 10 14.70 -1.97 17.22
CA ILE A 10 14.71 -3.27 16.55
C ILE A 10 16.13 -3.62 16.10
N CYS A 11 16.80 -2.72 15.39
CA CYS A 11 18.17 -2.95 14.93
C CYS A 11 19.14 -3.20 16.10
N LYS A 12 19.01 -2.45 17.20
CA LYS A 12 19.81 -2.66 18.41
C LYS A 12 19.63 -4.08 18.99
N ARG A 13 18.40 -4.55 19.09
CA ARG A 13 18.10 -5.90 19.62
C ARG A 13 18.58 -7.01 18.70
N LEU A 14 18.56 -6.77 17.39
CA LEU A 14 19.03 -7.75 16.41
C LEU A 14 20.54 -7.65 16.12
N GLY A 15 21.27 -6.73 16.74
CA GLY A 15 22.68 -6.49 16.43
C GLY A 15 22.91 -5.97 15.00
N LEU A 16 21.92 -5.34 14.40
CA LEU A 16 21.98 -4.81 13.03
C LEU A 16 22.48 -3.36 13.03
N LYS A 17 23.19 -2.99 11.98
CA LYS A 17 23.56 -1.58 11.73
C LYS A 17 22.29 -0.77 11.49
N HIS A 18 22.23 0.42 12.07
CA HIS A 18 21.16 1.38 11.85
C HIS A 18 21.73 2.72 11.46
N LYS A 19 21.34 3.25 10.32
CA LYS A 19 21.74 4.57 9.82
C LYS A 19 20.49 5.40 9.54
N VAL A 20 20.51 6.65 9.95
CA VAL A 20 19.45 7.62 9.68
C VAL A 20 20.01 8.67 8.74
N TYR A 21 19.35 8.84 7.61
CA TYR A 21 19.64 9.92 6.68
C TYR A 21 18.67 11.06 6.94
N THR A 22 19.22 12.22 7.28
CA THR A 22 18.43 13.45 7.37
C THR A 22 18.67 14.24 6.09
N ILE A 23 17.64 14.38 5.28
CA ILE A 23 17.71 15.10 4.02
C ILE A 23 17.12 16.49 4.27
N SER A 24 17.94 17.54 4.21
CA SER A 24 17.47 18.93 4.29
C SER A 24 17.07 19.44 2.91
N GLU A 25 16.24 20.48 2.87
CA GLU A 25 15.87 21.11 1.60
C GLU A 25 17.09 21.70 0.86
N ASN A 26 18.11 22.10 1.59
CA ASN A 26 19.35 22.68 1.04
C ASN A 26 20.30 21.62 0.46
N ASP A 27 20.21 20.35 0.91
CA ASP A 27 21.07 19.26 0.44
C ASP A 27 20.61 18.68 -0.91
N LEU A 28 19.62 19.28 -1.53
CA LEU A 28 18.85 18.68 -2.61
C LEU A 28 18.93 19.44 -3.94
N ASP A 29 19.91 20.34 -4.10
CA ASP A 29 20.21 20.97 -5.39
C ASP A 29 21.18 20.08 -6.18
N TYR A 30 20.58 19.15 -6.95
CA TYR A 30 21.31 18.36 -7.93
C TYR A 30 21.18 19.02 -9.30
N GLU A 31 22.31 19.20 -9.99
CA GLU A 31 22.36 19.83 -11.32
C GLU A 31 21.43 19.19 -12.35
N ASN A 32 21.07 17.91 -12.16
CA ASN A 32 20.26 17.13 -13.11
C ASN A 32 18.87 16.75 -12.58
N ILE A 33 18.27 17.51 -11.68
CA ILE A 33 17.00 17.17 -11.03
C ILE A 33 15.84 16.94 -12.03
N GLU A 34 15.81 17.68 -13.13
CA GLU A 34 14.78 17.51 -14.16
C GLU A 34 15.01 16.24 -15.01
N ALA A 35 16.25 15.83 -15.23
CA ALA A 35 16.54 14.55 -15.86
C ALA A 35 16.13 13.39 -14.97
N VAL A 36 16.38 13.47 -13.65
CA VAL A 36 15.90 12.50 -12.67
C VAL A 36 14.37 12.41 -12.70
N ARG A 37 13.68 13.55 -12.71
CA ARG A 37 12.21 13.61 -12.85
C ARG A 37 11.74 12.88 -14.10
N ALA A 38 12.30 13.17 -15.26
CA ALA A 38 11.92 12.55 -16.52
C ALA A 38 12.10 11.03 -16.51
N ILE A 39 13.20 10.54 -15.92
CA ILE A 39 13.44 9.10 -15.75
C ILE A 39 12.40 8.47 -14.83
N LEU A 40 12.08 9.10 -13.71
CA LEU A 40 11.09 8.60 -12.76
C LEU A 40 9.69 8.59 -13.37
N GLU A 41 9.30 9.62 -14.10
CA GLU A 41 8.04 9.67 -14.83
C GLU A 41 7.97 8.58 -15.91
N TRP A 42 9.06 8.35 -16.63
CA TRP A 42 9.17 7.25 -17.58
C TRP A 42 9.01 5.88 -16.90
N ASN A 43 9.74 5.63 -15.81
CA ASN A 43 9.70 4.39 -15.07
C ASN A 43 8.31 4.08 -14.47
N THR A 44 7.54 5.10 -14.15
CA THR A 44 6.17 4.96 -13.64
C THR A 44 5.10 4.99 -14.75
N GLY A 45 5.52 5.05 -16.01
CA GLY A 45 4.62 5.14 -17.16
C GLY A 45 3.86 6.47 -17.25
N GLY A 46 4.34 7.53 -16.63
CA GLY A 46 3.71 8.86 -16.61
C GLY A 46 2.36 8.90 -15.89
N ILE A 47 2.02 7.85 -15.13
CA ILE A 47 0.68 7.72 -14.51
C ILE A 47 0.52 8.67 -13.33
N VAL A 48 1.60 8.97 -12.63
CA VAL A 48 1.58 9.85 -11.45
C VAL A 48 2.65 10.93 -11.60
N PRO A 49 2.27 12.21 -11.54
CA PRO A 49 3.26 13.27 -11.47
C PRO A 49 4.07 13.10 -10.19
N ILE A 50 5.38 12.99 -10.35
CA ILE A 50 6.29 12.82 -9.25
C ILE A 50 6.54 14.19 -8.62
N ASN A 51 6.29 14.32 -7.33
CA ASN A 51 6.51 15.57 -6.66
C ASN A 51 8.03 15.86 -6.48
N ARG A 52 8.38 17.14 -6.38
CA ARG A 52 9.76 17.59 -6.30
C ARG A 52 10.55 16.92 -5.16
N ASN A 53 9.91 16.67 -4.02
CA ASN A 53 10.58 16.07 -2.87
C ASN A 53 10.89 14.58 -3.10
N ASP A 54 10.02 13.85 -3.81
CA ASP A 54 10.30 12.45 -4.14
C ASP A 54 11.42 12.35 -5.17
N VAL A 55 11.47 13.23 -6.16
CA VAL A 55 12.59 13.33 -7.12
C VAL A 55 13.90 13.53 -6.37
N ARG A 56 13.94 14.51 -5.47
CA ARG A 56 15.14 14.83 -4.68
C ARG A 56 15.58 13.66 -3.80
N LYS A 57 14.65 12.99 -3.13
CA LYS A 57 14.96 11.78 -2.35
C LYS A 57 15.58 10.69 -3.21
N ARG A 58 15.03 10.45 -4.40
CA ARG A 58 15.58 9.43 -5.31
C ARG A 58 16.98 9.81 -5.79
N ALA A 59 17.19 11.07 -6.16
CA ALA A 59 18.51 11.58 -6.52
C ALA A 59 19.51 11.44 -5.36
N PHE A 60 19.11 11.77 -4.13
CA PHE A 60 19.94 11.56 -2.95
C PHE A 60 20.32 10.09 -2.78
N PHE A 61 19.34 9.18 -2.81
CA PHE A 61 19.60 7.76 -2.60
C PHE A 61 20.38 7.10 -3.71
N SER A 62 20.36 7.63 -4.94
CA SER A 62 21.19 7.12 -6.04
C SER A 62 22.67 7.49 -5.91
N ASN A 63 23.02 8.38 -5.00
CA ASN A 63 24.40 8.82 -4.74
C ASN A 63 25.00 8.23 -3.46
N ILE A 64 24.33 7.25 -2.84
CA ILE A 64 24.88 6.57 -1.67
C ILE A 64 25.21 5.11 -2.01
N ASP A 65 26.39 4.67 -1.55
CA ASP A 65 26.93 3.32 -1.80
C ASP A 65 26.79 2.40 -0.57
N ASP A 66 25.84 2.69 0.30
CA ASP A 66 25.68 1.93 1.54
C ASP A 66 25.04 0.57 1.33
N PHE A 67 24.24 0.40 0.27
CA PHE A 67 23.54 -0.84 -0.07
C PHE A 67 23.03 -0.83 -1.52
N ASP A 68 22.93 -2.00 -2.12
CA ASP A 68 22.49 -2.20 -3.50
C ASP A 68 21.02 -2.61 -3.60
N ILE A 69 20.50 -3.26 -2.54
CA ILE A 69 19.18 -3.89 -2.55
C ILE A 69 18.32 -3.31 -1.44
N GLU A 70 17.14 -2.84 -1.82
CA GLU A 70 16.09 -2.43 -0.88
C GLU A 70 15.08 -3.58 -0.69
N VAL A 71 14.91 -4.02 0.57
CA VAL A 71 13.91 -5.04 0.92
C VAL A 71 12.62 -4.36 1.37
N LYS A 72 11.52 -4.59 0.65
CA LYS A 72 10.21 -4.01 0.95
C LYS A 72 9.22 -5.06 1.46
N SER A 73 8.44 -4.69 2.46
CA SER A 73 7.33 -5.50 2.97
C SER A 73 6.03 -5.36 2.16
N TRP A 74 6.07 -4.70 1.02
CA TRP A 74 4.91 -4.53 0.15
C TRP A 74 4.28 -5.87 -0.20
N ALA A 75 3.03 -5.84 -0.62
CA ALA A 75 2.16 -6.99 -0.77
C ALA A 75 1.74 -7.66 0.55
N SER A 76 2.40 -7.42 1.67
CA SER A 76 1.95 -7.93 2.97
C SER A 76 0.55 -7.41 3.35
N GLU A 77 0.17 -6.23 2.90
CA GLU A 77 -1.14 -5.64 3.15
C GLU A 77 -2.30 -6.46 2.56
N ILE A 78 -2.02 -7.31 1.55
CA ILE A 78 -3.02 -8.24 0.98
C ILE A 78 -3.59 -9.15 2.08
N GLY A 79 -2.74 -9.64 2.99
CA GLY A 79 -3.15 -10.47 4.13
C GLY A 79 -3.75 -9.70 5.31
N ARG A 80 -3.96 -8.39 5.21
CA ARG A 80 -4.36 -7.52 6.33
C ARG A 80 -5.74 -6.91 6.19
N ALA A 81 -6.57 -7.38 5.28
CA ALA A 81 -7.92 -6.85 5.03
C ALA A 81 -7.94 -5.31 4.86
N TYR A 82 -7.10 -4.81 3.96
CA TYR A 82 -6.81 -3.38 3.79
C TYR A 82 -8.05 -2.50 3.67
N TYR A 83 -8.94 -2.83 2.72
CA TYR A 83 -10.14 -2.01 2.52
C TYR A 83 -11.12 -2.09 3.69
N SER A 84 -11.33 -3.29 4.26
CA SER A 84 -12.21 -3.44 5.41
C SER A 84 -11.69 -2.70 6.64
N LYS A 85 -10.39 -2.73 6.87
CA LYS A 85 -9.72 -2.06 8.00
C LYS A 85 -9.70 -0.54 7.87
N ARG A 86 -9.63 -0.01 6.65
CA ARG A 86 -9.54 1.42 6.36
C ARG A 86 -10.71 2.23 6.91
N PHE A 87 -11.89 1.62 6.99
CA PHE A 87 -13.09 2.30 7.49
C PHE A 87 -13.22 2.19 9.00
N ALA A 88 -13.61 3.30 9.64
CA ALA A 88 -13.96 3.26 11.06
C ALA A 88 -15.10 2.26 11.30
N GLY A 89 -14.94 1.42 12.32
CA GLY A 89 -15.90 0.36 12.62
C GLY A 89 -15.75 -0.90 11.74
N ARG A 90 -14.66 -0.99 10.97
CA ARG A 90 -14.33 -2.17 10.16
C ARG A 90 -15.48 -2.57 9.24
N LYS A 91 -15.56 -1.90 8.10
CA LYS A 91 -16.68 -2.06 7.16
C LYS A 91 -16.81 -3.50 6.67
N LYS A 92 -18.03 -4.02 6.79
CA LYS A 92 -18.43 -5.26 6.11
C LYS A 92 -19.00 -4.90 4.75
N PHE A 93 -18.41 -5.45 3.70
CA PHE A 93 -18.86 -5.28 2.33
C PHE A 93 -19.92 -6.32 1.98
N GLY A 94 -20.86 -5.95 1.09
CA GLY A 94 -21.84 -6.90 0.56
C GLY A 94 -21.17 -8.01 -0.28
N LYS A 95 -21.90 -9.10 -0.49
CA LYS A 95 -21.38 -10.25 -1.26
C LYS A 95 -21.20 -9.97 -2.76
N LYS A 96 -21.94 -9.01 -3.31
CA LYS A 96 -21.93 -8.70 -4.74
C LYS A 96 -21.49 -7.24 -4.93
N PRO A 97 -20.31 -7.00 -5.53
CA PRO A 97 -19.84 -5.65 -5.86
C PRO A 97 -20.57 -5.10 -7.09
N THR A 98 -20.52 -3.78 -7.19
CA THR A 98 -20.84 -3.05 -8.41
C THR A 98 -19.57 -2.39 -8.96
N PRO A 99 -19.52 -2.03 -10.26
CA PRO A 99 -18.40 -1.26 -10.80
C PRO A 99 -18.12 0.00 -9.99
N ARG A 100 -19.16 0.71 -9.55
CA ARG A 100 -19.06 1.90 -8.72
C ARG A 100 -18.44 1.62 -7.36
N ASN A 101 -18.67 0.44 -6.76
CA ASN A 101 -17.98 0.07 -5.53
C ASN A 101 -16.46 -0.02 -5.75
N CYS A 102 -16.03 -0.64 -6.84
CA CYS A 102 -14.62 -0.74 -7.21
C CYS A 102 -14.02 0.65 -7.48
N THR A 103 -14.68 1.50 -8.29
CA THR A 103 -14.26 2.87 -8.55
C THR A 103 -14.07 3.66 -7.27
N THR A 104 -15.02 3.57 -6.34
CA THR A 104 -14.97 4.28 -5.06
C THR A 104 -13.81 3.82 -4.19
N LEU A 105 -13.52 2.51 -4.16
CA LEU A 105 -12.39 1.95 -3.41
C LEU A 105 -11.05 2.26 -4.05
N TYR A 106 -10.98 2.22 -5.37
CA TYR A 106 -9.74 2.45 -6.10
C TYR A 106 -9.27 3.89 -6.01
N LYS A 107 -10.19 4.85 -6.15
CA LYS A 107 -9.87 6.28 -6.16
C LYS A 107 -10.82 7.06 -5.25
N PHE A 108 -10.55 7.03 -3.95
CA PHE A 108 -11.29 7.86 -2.99
C PHE A 108 -11.28 9.33 -3.38
N PHE A 109 -12.42 9.99 -3.20
CA PHE A 109 -12.65 11.41 -3.49
C PHE A 109 -12.54 11.79 -4.98
N LEU A 110 -12.68 10.82 -5.89
CA LEU A 110 -12.83 11.11 -7.31
C LEU A 110 -14.23 11.64 -7.59
N ASN A 111 -14.34 12.95 -7.85
CA ASN A 111 -15.62 13.63 -8.08
C ASN A 111 -15.85 14.05 -9.55
N ASN A 112 -14.90 13.80 -10.45
CA ASN A 112 -15.06 14.07 -11.88
C ASN A 112 -15.99 13.01 -12.49
N ARG A 113 -17.21 13.43 -12.90
CA ARG A 113 -18.25 12.54 -13.43
C ARG A 113 -17.81 11.74 -14.65
N LYS A 114 -17.06 12.35 -15.56
CA LYS A 114 -16.56 11.67 -16.75
C LYS A 114 -15.58 10.57 -16.38
N LEU A 115 -14.59 10.88 -15.53
CA LEU A 115 -13.60 9.89 -15.06
C LEU A 115 -14.25 8.76 -14.26
N VAL A 116 -15.24 9.07 -13.42
CA VAL A 116 -15.98 8.05 -12.66
C VAL A 116 -16.68 7.09 -13.62
N ARG A 117 -17.37 7.59 -14.65
CA ARG A 117 -18.07 6.75 -15.64
C ARG A 117 -17.10 5.87 -16.45
N GLU A 118 -15.97 6.43 -16.88
CA GLU A 118 -14.98 5.64 -17.61
C GLU A 118 -14.34 4.56 -16.70
N THR A 119 -14.04 4.89 -15.47
CA THR A 119 -13.52 3.92 -14.49
C THR A 119 -14.55 2.83 -14.17
N ASP A 120 -15.84 3.18 -14.07
CA ASP A 120 -16.91 2.20 -13.89
C ASP A 120 -16.98 1.19 -15.05
N LYS A 121 -16.75 1.63 -16.31
CA LYS A 121 -16.70 0.73 -17.46
C LYS A 121 -15.56 -0.30 -17.33
N VAL A 122 -14.36 0.17 -16.99
CA VAL A 122 -13.20 -0.69 -16.78
C VAL A 122 -13.48 -1.72 -15.67
N PHE A 123 -14.08 -1.29 -14.57
CA PHE A 123 -14.38 -2.21 -13.47
C PHE A 123 -15.61 -3.09 -13.73
N LYS A 124 -16.48 -2.71 -14.65
CA LYS A 124 -17.50 -3.62 -15.15
C LYS A 124 -16.87 -4.82 -15.88
N GLU A 125 -15.95 -4.54 -16.81
CA GLU A 125 -15.21 -5.59 -17.52
C GLU A 125 -14.43 -6.50 -16.57
N TYR A 126 -13.78 -5.92 -15.56
CA TYR A 126 -13.09 -6.67 -14.52
C TYR A 126 -14.05 -7.61 -13.76
N LEU A 127 -15.20 -7.09 -13.30
CA LEU A 127 -16.15 -7.87 -12.54
C LEU A 127 -16.79 -8.99 -13.39
N ASP A 128 -17.11 -8.69 -14.65
CA ASP A 128 -17.67 -9.69 -15.58
C ASP A 128 -16.68 -10.85 -15.82
N LYS A 129 -15.40 -10.59 -15.75
CA LYS A 129 -14.35 -11.59 -16.02
C LYS A 129 -13.87 -12.35 -14.78
N TYR A 130 -13.71 -11.68 -13.64
CA TYR A 130 -12.96 -12.20 -12.50
C TYR A 130 -13.81 -12.42 -11.24
N PHE A 131 -14.99 -11.83 -11.14
CA PHE A 131 -15.80 -11.95 -9.92
C PHE A 131 -16.23 -13.39 -9.60
N GLU A 132 -16.55 -14.17 -10.61
CA GLU A 132 -16.93 -15.58 -10.41
C GLU A 132 -15.74 -16.43 -9.92
N GLN A 133 -14.52 -16.06 -10.26
CA GLN A 133 -13.32 -16.71 -9.71
C GLN A 133 -13.14 -16.41 -8.22
N ALA A 134 -13.28 -15.15 -7.80
CA ALA A 134 -13.22 -14.76 -6.39
C ALA A 134 -14.22 -15.54 -5.53
N LYS A 135 -15.42 -15.71 -6.07
CA LYS A 135 -16.48 -16.46 -5.41
C LYS A 135 -16.14 -17.94 -5.23
N LYS A 136 -15.47 -18.55 -6.21
CA LYS A 136 -14.98 -19.94 -6.12
C LYS A 136 -13.87 -20.08 -5.09
N ASP A 137 -12.97 -19.09 -5.03
CA ASP A 137 -11.82 -19.09 -4.15
C ASP A 137 -12.19 -18.71 -2.70
N ALA A 138 -13.46 -18.39 -2.44
CA ALA A 138 -14.00 -17.96 -1.13
C ALA A 138 -13.25 -16.74 -0.54
N ILE A 139 -12.65 -15.91 -1.40
CA ILE A 139 -11.99 -14.66 -1.01
C ILE A 139 -13.01 -13.53 -1.06
N GLU A 140 -12.98 -12.62 -0.09
CA GLU A 140 -13.79 -11.43 -0.13
C GLU A 140 -13.42 -10.57 -1.34
N TRP A 141 -14.39 -10.17 -2.14
CA TRP A 141 -14.17 -9.47 -3.40
C TRP A 141 -13.32 -8.19 -3.28
N GLN A 142 -13.43 -7.45 -2.18
CA GLN A 142 -12.65 -6.23 -1.97
C GLN A 142 -11.17 -6.54 -1.72
N GLU A 143 -10.85 -7.68 -1.13
CA GLU A 143 -9.47 -8.10 -0.90
C GLU A 143 -8.84 -8.61 -2.19
N GLN A 144 -9.59 -9.34 -3.00
CA GLN A 144 -9.14 -9.73 -4.33
C GLN A 144 -8.94 -8.50 -5.22
N PHE A 145 -9.89 -7.55 -5.20
CA PHE A 145 -9.76 -6.29 -5.94
C PHE A 145 -8.54 -5.47 -5.48
N PHE A 146 -8.24 -5.46 -4.18
CA PHE A 146 -7.03 -4.85 -3.66
C PHE A 146 -5.79 -5.51 -4.24
N TRP A 147 -5.72 -6.83 -4.22
CA TRP A 147 -4.58 -7.60 -4.74
C TRP A 147 -4.39 -7.40 -6.25
N GLU A 148 -5.46 -7.55 -7.03
CA GLU A 148 -5.36 -7.56 -8.50
C GLU A 148 -5.27 -6.17 -9.13
N TYR A 149 -5.78 -5.16 -8.46
CA TYR A 149 -5.84 -3.80 -9.01
C TYR A 149 -5.00 -2.78 -8.25
N ARG A 150 -5.18 -2.69 -6.94
CA ARG A 150 -4.51 -1.64 -6.16
C ARG A 150 -3.02 -1.92 -5.98
N VAL A 151 -2.66 -3.13 -5.65
CA VAL A 151 -1.25 -3.50 -5.42
C VAL A 151 -0.42 -3.39 -6.70
N PRO A 152 -0.81 -3.95 -7.85
CA PRO A 152 -0.03 -3.80 -9.08
C PRO A 152 0.11 -2.36 -9.56
N SER A 153 -0.97 -1.57 -9.51
CA SER A 153 -0.93 -0.19 -10.02
C SER A 153 -0.20 0.78 -9.09
N TRP A 154 -0.20 0.53 -7.79
CA TRP A 154 0.46 1.40 -6.82
C TRP A 154 1.87 0.90 -6.45
N ASN A 155 1.97 -0.29 -5.89
CA ASN A 155 3.26 -0.82 -5.45
C ASN A 155 4.09 -1.34 -6.62
N GLY A 156 3.46 -2.05 -7.56
CA GLY A 156 4.17 -2.65 -8.68
C GLY A 156 4.64 -1.62 -9.71
N LEU A 157 3.80 -0.69 -10.09
CA LEU A 157 4.11 0.26 -11.14
C LEU A 157 4.76 1.53 -10.59
N VAL A 158 4.05 2.24 -9.69
CA VAL A 158 4.52 3.56 -9.23
C VAL A 158 5.71 3.43 -8.31
N ILE A 159 5.51 2.82 -7.14
CA ILE A 159 6.54 2.83 -6.09
C ILE A 159 7.77 2.02 -6.51
N THR A 160 7.58 0.87 -7.16
CA THR A 160 8.72 0.09 -7.67
C THR A 160 9.48 0.85 -8.76
N GLY A 161 8.77 1.53 -9.67
CA GLY A 161 9.37 2.36 -10.71
C GLY A 161 10.21 3.51 -10.14
N GLU A 162 9.70 4.19 -9.11
CA GLU A 162 10.43 5.25 -8.41
C GLU A 162 11.68 4.72 -7.69
N HIS A 163 11.52 3.63 -6.93
CA HIS A 163 12.60 3.11 -6.11
C HIS A 163 13.73 2.48 -6.92
N ARG A 164 13.42 1.86 -8.05
CA ARG A 164 14.42 1.25 -8.96
C ARG A 164 15.41 2.25 -9.55
N TYR A 165 15.12 3.52 -9.48
CA TYR A 165 16.11 4.55 -9.83
C TYR A 165 17.32 4.55 -8.88
N SER A 166 17.09 4.20 -7.62
CA SER A 166 18.12 4.27 -6.57
C SER A 166 18.70 2.90 -6.21
N PHE A 167 17.88 1.84 -6.21
CA PHE A 167 18.25 0.51 -5.71
C PHE A 167 17.56 -0.60 -6.48
N ASP A 168 18.16 -1.78 -6.48
CA ASP A 168 17.40 -2.99 -6.77
C ASP A 168 16.40 -3.28 -5.64
N ILE A 169 15.22 -3.79 -6.01
CA ILE A 169 14.14 -4.01 -5.06
C ILE A 169 13.81 -5.48 -4.97
N THR A 170 13.73 -5.99 -3.75
CA THR A 170 13.14 -7.29 -3.49
C THR A 170 11.92 -7.16 -2.57
N ILE A 171 10.88 -7.95 -2.88
CA ILE A 171 9.59 -7.95 -2.17
C ILE A 171 9.31 -9.40 -1.74
N PRO A 172 9.76 -9.84 -0.55
CA PRO A 172 9.61 -11.23 -0.10
C PRO A 172 8.15 -11.70 -0.02
N TYR A 173 7.21 -10.79 0.20
CA TYR A 173 5.78 -11.11 0.21
C TYR A 173 5.17 -11.30 -1.18
N ASN A 174 5.88 -10.97 -2.27
CA ASN A 174 5.39 -11.19 -3.63
C ASN A 174 5.51 -12.66 -4.03
N ASN A 175 4.82 -13.50 -3.31
CA ASN A 175 4.77 -14.95 -3.49
C ASN A 175 3.31 -15.42 -3.44
N ARG A 176 2.79 -15.95 -4.54
CA ARG A 176 1.39 -16.36 -4.66
C ARG A 176 0.94 -17.36 -3.59
N LYS A 177 1.80 -18.34 -3.26
CA LYS A 177 1.49 -19.33 -2.23
C LYS A 177 1.39 -18.71 -0.86
N LEU A 178 2.31 -17.81 -0.52
CA LEU A 178 2.28 -17.06 0.73
C LEU A 178 1.02 -16.19 0.84
N LEU A 179 0.70 -15.46 -0.23
CA LEU A 179 -0.49 -14.59 -0.27
C LEU A 179 -1.78 -15.40 -0.15
N ALA A 180 -1.88 -16.57 -0.82
CA ALA A 180 -3.02 -17.47 -0.67
C ALA A 180 -3.17 -17.98 0.77
N ILE A 181 -2.08 -18.33 1.43
CA ILE A 181 -2.09 -18.73 2.85
C ILE A 181 -2.57 -17.57 3.74
N LEU A 182 -2.07 -16.37 3.52
CA LEU A 182 -2.49 -15.19 4.29
C LEU A 182 -3.97 -14.86 4.10
N LEU A 183 -4.48 -15.00 2.86
CA LEU A 183 -5.89 -14.76 2.55
C LEU A 183 -6.82 -15.89 3.05
N SER A 184 -6.32 -17.11 3.28
CA SER A 184 -7.11 -18.21 3.82
C SER A 184 -7.49 -18.02 5.30
N ALA A 185 -6.83 -17.09 5.99
CA ALA A 185 -7.18 -16.79 7.37
C ALA A 185 -8.52 -16.07 7.47
N PRO A 186 -9.31 -16.32 8.54
CA PRO A 186 -10.58 -15.65 8.75
C PRO A 186 -10.44 -14.11 8.71
N LEU A 187 -11.45 -13.45 8.15
CA LEU A 187 -11.45 -11.99 8.00
C LEU A 187 -11.16 -11.26 9.32
N GLU A 188 -11.76 -11.67 10.42
CA GLU A 188 -11.54 -11.03 11.73
C GLU A 188 -10.07 -11.13 12.17
N SER A 189 -9.43 -12.28 11.97
CA SER A 189 -8.00 -12.46 12.26
C SER A 189 -7.11 -11.55 11.40
N ARG A 190 -7.49 -11.32 10.14
CA ARG A 190 -6.78 -10.40 9.24
C ARG A 190 -7.01 -8.93 9.63
N LEU A 191 -8.20 -8.60 10.10
CA LEU A 191 -8.53 -7.26 10.63
C LEU A 191 -7.71 -6.93 11.89
N ASP A 192 -7.44 -7.92 12.72
CA ASP A 192 -6.66 -7.77 13.96
C ASP A 192 -5.15 -7.95 13.79
N ASP A 193 -4.67 -8.24 12.58
CA ASP A 193 -3.27 -8.56 12.29
C ASP A 193 -2.74 -9.79 13.08
N ASP A 194 -3.61 -10.71 13.48
CA ASP A 194 -3.24 -11.83 14.35
C ASP A 194 -2.19 -12.74 13.76
N ILE A 195 -2.23 -12.95 12.43
CA ILE A 195 -1.22 -13.75 11.73
C ILE A 195 0.15 -13.13 11.91
N TYR A 196 0.27 -11.82 11.67
CA TYR A 196 1.54 -11.10 11.77
C TYR A 196 2.04 -11.03 13.20
N LYS A 197 1.13 -10.85 14.17
CA LYS A 197 1.47 -10.92 15.60
C LYS A 197 2.01 -12.30 15.98
N LYS A 198 1.35 -13.38 15.53
CA LYS A 198 1.79 -14.76 15.80
C LYS A 198 3.13 -15.06 15.13
N ILE A 199 3.34 -14.63 13.89
CA ILE A 199 4.62 -14.78 13.18
C ILE A 199 5.73 -14.08 13.96
N ARG A 200 5.56 -12.79 14.31
CA ARG A 200 6.57 -12.06 15.09
C ARG A 200 6.89 -12.72 16.41
N LYS A 201 5.84 -13.06 17.18
CA LYS A 201 6.01 -13.73 18.48
C LYS A 201 6.69 -15.08 18.36
N SER A 202 6.40 -15.85 17.32
CA SER A 202 7.02 -17.15 17.07
C SER A 202 8.46 -17.04 16.60
N MET A 203 8.75 -16.09 15.71
CA MET A 203 10.09 -15.93 15.14
C MET A 203 11.05 -15.19 16.07
N ASN A 204 10.58 -14.14 16.72
CA ASN A 204 11.39 -13.34 17.64
C ASN A 204 10.53 -12.60 18.68
N PRO A 205 10.31 -13.22 19.87
CA PRO A 205 9.52 -12.61 20.94
C PRO A 205 10.06 -11.27 21.42
N GLU A 206 11.38 -11.07 21.40
CA GLU A 206 12.00 -9.82 21.84
C GLU A 206 11.66 -8.66 20.90
N ILE A 207 11.59 -8.93 19.61
CA ILE A 207 11.17 -7.94 18.62
C ILE A 207 9.68 -7.65 18.75
N ASP A 208 8.85 -8.66 19.00
CA ASP A 208 7.43 -8.46 19.26
C ASP A 208 7.19 -7.54 20.46
N ALA A 209 8.01 -7.67 21.51
CA ALA A 209 7.94 -6.85 22.72
C ALA A 209 8.34 -5.37 22.52
N VAL A 210 9.00 -5.00 21.42
CA VAL A 210 9.29 -3.59 21.11
C VAL A 210 8.01 -2.78 20.97
N GLY A 211 6.96 -3.39 20.49
CA GLY A 211 5.67 -2.76 20.27
C GLY A 211 5.76 -1.62 19.25
N ILE A 212 5.15 -1.77 18.09
CA ILE A 212 5.09 -0.69 17.10
C ILE A 212 3.67 -0.17 17.07
N SER A 213 3.44 0.96 17.71
CA SER A 213 2.19 1.71 17.53
C SER A 213 2.50 3.00 16.80
N ILE A 214 2.27 2.99 15.51
CA ILE A 214 2.63 4.08 14.60
C ILE A 214 1.47 5.05 14.43
N THR A 215 0.27 4.66 14.76
CA THR A 215 -0.93 5.39 14.39
C THR A 215 -1.34 6.41 15.43
N ASN A 216 -1.48 7.65 14.98
CA ASN A 216 -2.36 8.60 15.67
C ASN A 216 -3.80 8.08 15.51
N LEU A 217 -4.25 7.27 16.46
CA LEU A 217 -5.54 6.58 16.44
C LEU A 217 -6.71 7.53 16.23
N LYS A 218 -6.65 8.75 16.77
CA LYS A 218 -7.71 9.76 16.61
C LYS A 218 -7.81 10.24 15.17
N HIS A 219 -6.67 10.57 14.55
CA HIS A 219 -6.63 11.02 13.15
C HIS A 219 -7.09 9.90 12.21
N THR A 220 -6.62 8.69 12.42
CA THR A 220 -7.00 7.51 11.62
C THR A 220 -8.49 7.21 11.76
N LYS A 221 -9.05 7.33 12.97
CA LYS A 221 -10.47 7.14 13.21
C LYS A 221 -11.31 8.19 12.48
N ASN A 222 -10.97 9.48 12.58
CA ASN A 222 -11.68 10.55 11.89
C ASN A 222 -11.62 10.39 10.37
N ARG A 223 -10.46 10.04 9.82
CA ARG A 223 -10.30 9.72 8.41
C ARG A 223 -11.18 8.55 7.99
N GLY A 224 -11.19 7.48 8.76
CA GLY A 224 -12.01 6.30 8.48
C GLY A 224 -13.52 6.59 8.51
N ILE A 225 -13.99 7.50 9.37
CA ILE A 225 -15.37 7.97 9.39
C ILE A 225 -15.69 8.73 8.10
N ALA A 226 -14.87 9.69 7.72
CA ALA A 226 -15.04 10.48 6.49
C ALA A 226 -15.05 9.59 5.25
N GLU A 227 -14.12 8.64 5.16
CA GLU A 227 -14.05 7.68 4.06
C GLU A 227 -15.28 6.75 4.02
N ASN A 228 -15.80 6.34 5.16
CA ASN A 228 -17.01 5.52 5.22
C ASN A 228 -18.26 6.28 4.75
N ILE A 229 -18.39 7.54 5.16
CA ILE A 229 -19.48 8.43 4.70
C ILE A 229 -19.36 8.61 3.18
N TYR A 230 -18.18 8.98 2.70
CA TYR A 230 -17.91 9.14 1.28
C TYR A 230 -18.23 7.86 0.48
N TYR A 231 -17.73 6.71 0.92
CA TYR A 231 -18.02 5.43 0.27
C TYR A 231 -19.54 5.17 0.19
N THR A 232 -20.24 5.39 1.28
CA THR A 232 -21.68 5.11 1.36
C THR A 232 -22.48 5.99 0.39
N ILE A 233 -22.12 7.26 0.29
CA ILE A 233 -22.78 8.20 -0.62
C ILE A 233 -22.37 7.92 -2.07
N HIS A 234 -21.09 7.92 -2.35
CA HIS A 234 -20.54 7.83 -3.69
C HIS A 234 -20.87 6.50 -4.39
N SER A 235 -20.85 5.39 -3.65
CA SER A 235 -21.18 4.07 -4.20
C SER A 235 -22.65 3.90 -4.60
N LYS A 236 -23.54 4.79 -4.11
CA LYS A 236 -24.98 4.77 -4.39
C LYS A 236 -25.45 5.86 -5.34
N ILE A 237 -24.68 6.93 -5.50
CA ILE A 237 -25.05 8.04 -6.37
C ILE A 237 -24.71 7.67 -7.81
N LEU A 238 -25.71 7.69 -8.67
CA LEU A 238 -25.56 7.63 -10.12
C LEU A 238 -25.21 9.04 -10.60
N PHE A 239 -24.00 9.25 -11.07
CA PHE A 239 -23.64 10.48 -11.76
C PHE A 239 -24.05 10.41 -13.24
#